data_bab30a53c4cbc8a7eb756dd14cf54079
#
_entry.id   bab30a53c4cbc8a7eb756dd14cf54079
#
_cell.length_a   1.000
_cell.length_b   1.000
_cell.length_c   1.000
_cell.angle_alpha   90.00
_cell.angle_beta   90.00
_cell.angle_gamma   90.00
#
_symmetry.space_group_name_H-M   'P 1'
#
loop_
_entity.id
_entity.type
_entity.pdbx_description
1 polymer ?
#
loop_
_entity_poly.entity_id
_entity_poly.type
_entity_poly.pdbx_seq_one_letter_code
_entity_poly.pdbx_strand_id
1 'polypeptide(L)'
;MIKIENLRMEFEGGVTALDGINMEIQDGEFIALLGPSGCGKSTTLNCIAGLLDPTDGTIRSDEVDITNKAPKERNIGMVFQSYALYPHLRVIDNIAFPLKQKKVAKEERYDRARKMAAKLQIEHLLDRKPTQLSGGQQQRVAMCRAMVKEPKILLFDEPMSNLDARLKIEIREVIKKLQAETRITSIIVTHDQEEAMAIADRIAILDNGRIQQFDTPFELYQHPVNLFVANFMGNPPMNFIDARLVKGEGGLCFLVDGQTVPVPPARAKALAGSLDREVKIGVRSHQMRPVEAGAVGAIRLKVQMVENLGKELLVQAQVGKNLIRISEEDTTKYAFYRGLADVKGEMGILLTDQINVFDSETKANVLMEQ
;
A
#
# COMPACT_ATOMS: atom_id res chain seq x y z
N MET A 1 -14.14 0.77 17.61
CA MET A 1 -14.16 1.54 16.34
C MET A 1 -13.34 2.82 16.50
N ILE A 2 -12.55 3.19 15.48
CA ILE A 2 -11.83 4.48 15.45
C ILE A 2 -12.44 5.33 14.35
N LYS A 3 -12.81 6.57 14.66
CA LYS A 3 -13.35 7.51 13.70
C LYS A 3 -12.50 8.77 13.67
N ILE A 4 -12.07 9.15 12.49
CA ILE A 4 -11.28 10.36 12.21
C ILE A 4 -12.12 11.22 11.28
N GLU A 5 -12.38 12.46 11.69
CA GLU A 5 -13.24 13.39 10.95
C GLU A 5 -12.51 14.71 10.72
N ASN A 6 -12.35 15.08 9.45
CA ASN A 6 -11.75 16.32 8.97
C ASN A 6 -10.39 16.65 9.62
N LEU A 7 -9.57 15.63 9.88
CA LEU A 7 -8.29 15.80 10.55
C LEU A 7 -7.36 16.67 9.71
N ARG A 8 -6.94 17.79 10.28
CA ARG A 8 -6.03 18.76 9.67
C ARG A 8 -4.80 18.95 10.54
N MET A 9 -3.64 19.07 9.91
CA MET A 9 -2.38 19.38 10.58
C MET A 9 -1.59 20.38 9.76
N GLU A 10 -1.32 21.52 10.35
CA GLU A 10 -0.52 22.60 9.77
C GLU A 10 0.65 22.87 10.71
N PHE A 11 1.87 22.79 10.18
CA PHE A 11 3.08 23.09 10.94
C PHE A 11 3.43 24.57 10.86
N GLU A 12 4.26 25.03 11.80
CA GLU A 12 4.84 26.37 11.76
C GLU A 12 5.49 26.62 10.39
N GLY A 13 5.21 27.79 9.81
CA GLY A 13 5.64 28.13 8.45
C GLY A 13 4.60 27.83 7.34
N GLY A 14 3.37 27.44 7.69
CA GLY A 14 2.25 27.30 6.75
C GLY A 14 2.28 25.98 5.93
N VAL A 15 3.04 24.99 6.37
CA VAL A 15 3.09 23.68 5.70
C VAL A 15 1.93 22.81 6.17
N THR A 16 0.95 22.60 5.31
CA THR A 16 -0.18 21.69 5.56
C THR A 16 0.25 20.24 5.30
N ALA A 17 0.37 19.47 6.38
CA ALA A 17 0.74 18.05 6.31
C ALA A 17 -0.47 17.12 6.20
N LEU A 18 -1.63 17.51 6.77
CA LEU A 18 -2.91 16.82 6.64
C LEU A 18 -3.98 17.84 6.28
N ASP A 19 -4.81 17.50 5.31
CA ASP A 19 -5.84 18.37 4.76
C ASP A 19 -7.18 17.65 4.66
N GLY A 20 -7.86 17.52 5.80
CA GLY A 20 -9.20 16.95 5.89
C GLY A 20 -9.24 15.41 5.76
N ILE A 21 -8.39 14.71 6.50
CA ILE A 21 -8.41 13.23 6.54
C ILE A 21 -9.71 12.77 7.22
N ASN A 22 -10.45 11.92 6.50
CA ASN A 22 -11.64 11.24 7.01
C ASN A 22 -11.44 9.73 6.88
N MET A 23 -11.60 9.00 7.99
CA MET A 23 -11.40 7.55 8.00
C MET A 23 -12.19 6.91 9.14
N GLU A 24 -12.84 5.80 8.84
CA GLU A 24 -13.52 4.97 9.82
C GLU A 24 -12.90 3.58 9.82
N ILE A 25 -12.44 3.11 10.99
CA ILE A 25 -11.75 1.84 11.19
C ILE A 25 -12.57 1.01 12.16
N GLN A 26 -12.95 -0.20 11.75
CA GLN A 26 -13.74 -1.11 12.55
C GLN A 26 -12.91 -1.80 13.63
N ASP A 27 -13.57 -2.31 14.67
CA ASP A 27 -12.86 -3.06 15.70
C ASP A 27 -12.24 -4.33 15.14
N GLY A 28 -10.97 -4.54 15.46
CA GLY A 28 -10.20 -5.68 14.99
C GLY A 28 -9.72 -5.57 13.54
N GLU A 29 -9.97 -4.45 12.87
CA GLU A 29 -9.51 -4.21 11.50
C GLU A 29 -8.02 -3.85 11.47
N PHE A 30 -7.31 -4.32 10.45
CA PHE A 30 -5.92 -3.96 10.17
C PHE A 30 -5.85 -2.99 8.99
N ILE A 31 -5.46 -1.76 9.24
CA ILE A 31 -5.36 -0.70 8.23
C ILE A 31 -3.91 -0.39 7.89
N ALA A 32 -3.59 -0.24 6.61
CA ALA A 32 -2.32 0.35 6.18
C ALA A 32 -2.51 1.78 5.69
N LEU A 33 -1.63 2.68 6.13
CA LEU A 33 -1.45 4.02 5.56
C LEU A 33 -0.29 3.94 4.57
N LEU A 34 -0.57 4.14 3.30
CA LEU A 34 0.37 3.97 2.20
C LEU A 34 0.45 5.26 1.36
N GLY A 35 1.60 5.56 0.79
CA GLY A 35 1.78 6.76 -0.06
C GLY A 35 3.25 7.18 -0.15
N PRO A 36 3.60 8.16 -0.99
CA PRO A 36 4.96 8.65 -1.14
C PRO A 36 5.50 9.30 0.14
N SER A 37 6.81 9.52 0.20
CA SER A 37 7.43 10.21 1.32
C SER A 37 6.86 11.63 1.46
N GLY A 38 6.58 12.05 2.71
CA GLY A 38 6.05 13.39 2.99
C GLY A 38 4.54 13.56 2.77
N CYS A 39 3.77 12.53 2.38
CA CYS A 39 2.33 12.66 2.12
C CYS A 39 1.43 12.70 3.37
N GLY A 40 1.99 12.65 4.61
CA GLY A 40 1.23 12.77 5.85
C GLY A 40 1.01 11.49 6.65
N LYS A 41 1.52 10.31 6.23
CA LYS A 41 1.32 9.01 6.91
C LYS A 41 1.72 9.01 8.39
N SER A 42 2.99 9.31 8.68
CA SER A 42 3.51 9.35 10.06
C SER A 42 2.88 10.48 10.86
N THR A 43 2.51 11.61 10.21
CA THR A 43 1.76 12.69 10.85
C THR A 43 0.39 12.20 11.31
N THR A 44 -0.36 11.50 10.44
CA THR A 44 -1.65 10.89 10.79
C THR A 44 -1.49 9.91 11.96
N LEU A 45 -0.49 9.03 11.89
CA LEU A 45 -0.22 8.06 12.95
C LEU A 45 0.10 8.75 14.29
N ASN A 46 0.93 9.81 14.26
CA ASN A 46 1.31 10.56 15.45
C ASN A 46 0.13 11.36 16.04
N CYS A 47 -0.77 11.90 15.23
CA CYS A 47 -2.02 12.49 15.70
C CYS A 47 -2.90 11.45 16.40
N ILE A 48 -3.05 10.23 15.85
CA ILE A 48 -3.79 9.13 16.49
C ILE A 48 -3.12 8.72 17.81
N ALA A 49 -1.78 8.66 17.85
CA ALA A 49 -1.01 8.31 19.04
C ALA A 49 -1.09 9.40 20.14
N GLY A 50 -1.44 10.65 19.80
CA GLY A 50 -1.40 11.81 20.69
C GLY A 50 0.00 12.36 20.90
N LEU A 51 0.90 12.10 19.96
CA LEU A 51 2.25 12.65 19.92
C LEU A 51 2.30 13.99 19.18
N LEU A 52 1.27 14.28 18.37
CA LEU A 52 1.02 15.56 17.73
C LEU A 52 -0.44 15.93 17.97
N ASP A 53 -0.67 17.19 18.32
CA ASP A 53 -2.00 17.76 18.44
C ASP A 53 -2.43 18.29 17.06
N PRO A 54 -3.56 17.82 16.49
CA PRO A 54 -4.03 18.29 15.19
C PRO A 54 -4.44 19.76 15.27
N THR A 55 -4.32 20.47 14.16
CA THR A 55 -4.76 21.87 14.05
C THR A 55 -6.28 21.96 14.05
N ASP A 56 -6.96 20.97 13.45
CA ASP A 56 -8.43 20.90 13.40
C ASP A 56 -8.87 19.45 13.19
N GLY A 57 -10.17 19.17 13.35
CA GLY A 57 -10.77 17.84 13.22
C GLY A 57 -10.81 17.06 14.53
N THR A 58 -11.35 15.87 14.48
CA THR A 58 -11.57 15.02 15.66
C THR A 58 -11.10 13.60 15.44
N ILE A 59 -10.62 12.97 16.52
CA ILE A 59 -10.27 11.55 16.59
C ILE A 59 -11.07 10.93 17.74
N ARG A 60 -11.90 9.95 17.41
CA ARG A 60 -12.70 9.22 18.40
C ARG A 60 -12.29 7.76 18.47
N SER A 61 -12.27 7.21 19.68
CA SER A 61 -12.19 5.78 19.93
C SER A 61 -13.51 5.36 20.60
N ASP A 62 -14.31 4.60 19.88
CA ASP A 62 -15.73 4.38 20.17
C ASP A 62 -16.45 5.74 20.32
N GLU A 63 -17.23 5.91 21.38
CA GLU A 63 -17.92 7.18 21.67
C GLU A 63 -17.02 8.24 22.35
N VAL A 64 -15.77 7.91 22.63
CA VAL A 64 -14.88 8.76 23.41
C VAL A 64 -14.00 9.60 22.47
N ASP A 65 -14.10 10.90 22.57
CA ASP A 65 -13.16 11.83 21.93
C ASP A 65 -11.78 11.73 22.60
N ILE A 66 -10.77 11.41 21.79
CA ILE A 66 -9.38 11.27 22.22
C ILE A 66 -8.46 12.33 21.62
N THR A 67 -8.99 13.28 20.87
CA THR A 67 -8.23 14.28 20.11
C THR A 67 -7.19 14.99 20.97
N ASN A 68 -7.59 15.49 22.13
CA ASN A 68 -6.74 16.26 23.04
C ASN A 68 -6.24 15.42 24.26
N LYS A 69 -6.42 14.10 24.23
CA LYS A 69 -5.91 13.23 25.31
C LYS A 69 -4.43 12.97 25.15
N ALA A 70 -3.71 13.00 26.27
CA ALA A 70 -2.30 12.60 26.27
C ALA A 70 -2.12 11.12 25.87
N PRO A 71 -0.98 10.73 25.27
CA PRO A 71 -0.73 9.36 24.79
C PRO A 71 -0.98 8.26 25.84
N LYS A 72 -0.67 8.53 27.10
CA LYS A 72 -0.88 7.60 28.22
C LYS A 72 -2.36 7.29 28.48
N GLU A 73 -3.27 8.15 28.08
CA GLU A 73 -4.72 8.08 28.33
C GLU A 73 -5.48 7.43 27.17
N ARG A 74 -4.84 7.29 25.99
CA ARG A 74 -5.46 6.74 24.78
C ARG A 74 -5.51 5.22 24.71
N ASN A 75 -4.86 4.52 25.63
CA ASN A 75 -4.71 3.05 25.64
C ASN A 75 -4.18 2.46 24.32
N ILE A 76 -3.18 3.10 23.73
CA ILE A 76 -2.55 2.76 22.45
C ILE A 76 -1.21 2.10 22.68
N GLY A 77 -0.90 1.00 21.98
CA GLY A 77 0.45 0.46 21.82
C GLY A 77 1.10 1.03 20.57
N MET A 78 2.38 1.37 20.61
CA MET A 78 3.10 1.86 19.44
C MET A 78 4.45 1.16 19.27
N VAL A 79 4.73 0.73 18.05
CA VAL A 79 6.00 0.17 17.60
C VAL A 79 6.63 1.18 16.66
N PHE A 80 7.78 1.72 17.04
CA PHE A 80 8.50 2.75 16.30
C PHE A 80 9.46 2.14 15.28
N GLN A 81 9.76 2.85 14.23
CA GLN A 81 10.74 2.50 13.20
C GLN A 81 12.12 2.14 13.76
N SER A 82 12.58 2.86 14.78
CA SER A 82 13.85 2.62 15.48
C SER A 82 13.77 1.59 16.59
N TYR A 83 12.61 0.89 16.73
CA TYR A 83 12.26 -0.01 17.84
C TYR A 83 12.19 0.70 19.19
N ALA A 84 12.89 1.79 19.40
CA ALA A 84 12.95 2.63 20.59
C ALA A 84 13.17 1.83 21.91
N LEU A 85 13.96 0.75 21.86
CA LEU A 85 14.27 -0.07 23.02
C LEU A 85 15.24 0.67 23.96
N TYR A 86 15.08 0.45 25.26
CA TYR A 86 16.01 0.97 26.29
C TYR A 86 17.27 0.12 26.29
N PRO A 87 18.42 0.62 25.79
CA PRO A 87 19.60 -0.21 25.53
C PRO A 87 20.28 -0.72 26.83
N HIS A 88 20.08 -0.03 27.94
CA HIS A 88 20.63 -0.37 29.24
C HIS A 88 19.79 -1.42 30.00
N LEU A 89 18.54 -1.66 29.59
CA LEU A 89 17.63 -2.63 30.18
C LEU A 89 17.72 -3.98 29.46
N ARG A 90 17.50 -5.08 30.19
CA ARG A 90 17.32 -6.40 29.59
C ARG A 90 16.02 -6.46 28.79
N VAL A 91 15.88 -7.47 27.94
CA VAL A 91 14.65 -7.72 27.16
C VAL A 91 13.43 -7.82 28.06
N ILE A 92 13.47 -8.61 29.14
CA ILE A 92 12.36 -8.74 30.08
C ILE A 92 11.97 -7.41 30.71
N ASP A 93 12.96 -6.56 31.04
CA ASP A 93 12.74 -5.25 31.65
C ASP A 93 12.15 -4.26 30.62
N ASN A 94 12.59 -4.33 29.34
CA ASN A 94 11.99 -3.57 28.23
C ASN A 94 10.52 -3.92 28.07
N ILE A 95 10.19 -5.21 28.00
CA ILE A 95 8.81 -5.68 27.84
C ILE A 95 7.95 -5.27 29.03
N ALA A 96 8.45 -5.46 30.27
CA ALA A 96 7.72 -5.15 31.48
C ALA A 96 7.60 -3.64 31.79
N PHE A 97 8.34 -2.78 31.08
CA PHE A 97 8.42 -1.35 31.38
C PHE A 97 7.07 -0.62 31.41
N PRO A 98 6.16 -0.81 30.45
CA PRO A 98 4.84 -0.15 30.47
C PRO A 98 4.01 -0.55 31.71
N LEU A 99 4.11 -1.80 32.16
CA LEU A 99 3.43 -2.28 33.37
C LEU A 99 4.06 -1.71 34.64
N LYS A 100 5.39 -1.49 34.64
CA LYS A 100 6.08 -0.79 35.73
C LYS A 100 5.56 0.65 35.90
N GLN A 101 5.32 1.36 34.77
CA GLN A 101 4.75 2.71 34.79
C GLN A 101 3.30 2.72 35.34
N LYS A 102 2.54 1.65 35.08
CA LYS A 102 1.21 1.43 35.67
C LYS A 102 1.25 0.93 37.13
N LYS A 103 2.43 0.89 37.76
CA LYS A 103 2.66 0.42 39.15
C LYS A 103 2.22 -1.04 39.39
N VAL A 104 2.20 -1.88 38.37
CA VAL A 104 1.92 -3.33 38.51
C VAL A 104 3.05 -3.99 39.32
N ALA A 105 2.71 -4.93 40.22
CA ALA A 105 3.66 -5.67 41.02
C ALA A 105 4.74 -6.38 40.19
N LYS A 106 5.97 -6.50 40.74
CA LYS A 106 7.12 -7.01 39.97
C LYS A 106 6.90 -8.42 39.45
N GLU A 107 6.32 -9.28 40.25
CA GLU A 107 6.07 -10.69 39.88
C GLU A 107 5.06 -10.77 38.75
N GLU A 108 3.94 -10.08 38.87
CA GLU A 108 2.87 -10.04 37.84
C GLU A 108 3.38 -9.46 36.53
N ARG A 109 4.09 -8.32 36.54
CA ARG A 109 4.56 -7.72 35.28
C ARG A 109 5.60 -8.59 34.57
N TYR A 110 6.41 -9.36 35.31
CA TYR A 110 7.37 -10.28 34.71
C TYR A 110 6.69 -11.55 34.19
N ASP A 111 5.64 -12.04 34.85
CA ASP A 111 4.82 -13.14 34.34
C ASP A 111 4.16 -12.77 33.03
N ARG A 112 3.51 -11.59 32.97
CA ARG A 112 2.93 -11.07 31.73
C ARG A 112 3.98 -10.87 30.63
N ALA A 113 5.17 -10.37 30.97
CA ALA A 113 6.27 -10.20 30.02
C ALA A 113 6.75 -11.54 29.43
N ARG A 114 6.86 -12.60 30.25
CA ARG A 114 7.22 -13.96 29.79
C ARG A 114 6.14 -14.53 28.88
N LYS A 115 4.87 -14.43 29.26
CA LYS A 115 3.74 -14.89 28.45
C LYS A 115 3.71 -14.19 27.08
N MET A 116 4.00 -12.88 27.04
CA MET A 116 4.07 -12.13 25.78
C MET A 116 5.30 -12.55 24.95
N ALA A 117 6.46 -12.76 25.58
CA ALA A 117 7.66 -13.25 24.93
C ALA A 117 7.47 -14.65 24.31
N ALA A 118 6.73 -15.53 24.98
CA ALA A 118 6.34 -16.84 24.45
C ALA A 118 5.51 -16.74 23.16
N LYS A 119 4.51 -15.87 23.16
CA LYS A 119 3.70 -15.63 21.94
C LYS A 119 4.53 -15.20 20.74
N LEU A 120 5.60 -14.45 20.95
CA LEU A 120 6.50 -13.96 19.89
C LEU A 120 7.80 -14.78 19.77
N GLN A 121 7.89 -15.93 20.46
CA GLN A 121 9.00 -16.90 20.37
C GLN A 121 10.38 -16.29 20.72
N ILE A 122 10.43 -15.42 21.73
CA ILE A 122 11.66 -14.75 22.18
C ILE A 122 11.99 -14.99 23.65
N GLU A 123 11.45 -16.03 24.28
CA GLU A 123 11.68 -16.36 25.69
C GLU A 123 13.17 -16.58 26.01
N HIS A 124 13.88 -17.19 25.07
CA HIS A 124 15.32 -17.45 25.20
C HIS A 124 16.20 -16.19 25.16
N LEU A 125 15.60 -15.02 24.88
CA LEU A 125 16.30 -13.74 24.79
C LEU A 125 16.07 -12.84 26.01
N LEU A 126 15.24 -13.24 26.98
CA LEU A 126 14.75 -12.38 28.08
C LEU A 126 15.85 -11.74 28.92
N ASP A 127 16.98 -12.42 29.10
CA ASP A 127 18.11 -11.92 29.90
C ASP A 127 19.12 -11.11 29.07
N ARG A 128 19.00 -11.08 27.75
CA ARG A 128 19.88 -10.29 26.87
C ARG A 128 19.54 -8.80 26.91
N LYS A 129 20.49 -7.98 26.45
CA LYS A 129 20.28 -6.55 26.17
C LYS A 129 19.97 -6.33 24.68
N PRO A 130 19.29 -5.25 24.30
CA PRO A 130 18.98 -4.94 22.90
C PRO A 130 20.18 -4.97 21.97
N THR A 131 21.35 -4.52 22.41
CA THR A 131 22.61 -4.51 21.63
C THR A 131 23.12 -5.91 21.26
N GLN A 132 22.58 -6.96 21.86
CA GLN A 132 22.94 -8.36 21.61
C GLN A 132 21.93 -9.06 20.70
N LEU A 133 21.00 -8.32 20.12
CA LEU A 133 19.89 -8.84 19.34
C LEU A 133 20.01 -8.43 17.87
N SER A 134 19.56 -9.32 16.96
CA SER A 134 19.33 -8.94 15.55
C SER A 134 18.16 -7.96 15.41
N GLY A 135 18.06 -7.27 14.26
CA GLY A 135 16.97 -6.33 14.00
C GLY A 135 15.59 -6.96 14.17
N GLY A 136 15.34 -8.15 13.64
CA GLY A 136 14.06 -8.84 13.82
C GLY A 136 13.78 -9.27 15.26
N GLN A 137 14.81 -9.61 16.02
CA GLN A 137 14.66 -9.88 17.45
C GLN A 137 14.31 -8.61 18.23
N GLN A 138 14.96 -7.47 17.92
CA GLN A 138 14.63 -6.18 18.50
C GLN A 138 13.19 -5.77 18.16
N GLN A 139 12.74 -6.00 16.91
CA GLN A 139 11.39 -5.78 16.47
C GLN A 139 10.38 -6.58 17.31
N ARG A 140 10.60 -7.88 17.48
CA ARG A 140 9.74 -8.74 18.31
C ARG A 140 9.68 -8.25 19.77
N VAL A 141 10.79 -7.79 20.33
CA VAL A 141 10.83 -7.18 21.67
C VAL A 141 10.01 -5.90 21.74
N ALA A 142 10.12 -5.03 20.74
CA ALA A 142 9.33 -3.80 20.66
C ALA A 142 7.81 -4.09 20.55
N MET A 143 7.44 -5.11 19.78
CA MET A 143 6.05 -5.59 19.69
C MET A 143 5.56 -6.12 21.05
N CYS A 144 6.35 -6.96 21.74
CA CYS A 144 6.01 -7.43 23.09
C CYS A 144 5.77 -6.26 24.06
N ARG A 145 6.64 -5.25 24.02
CA ARG A 145 6.52 -4.06 24.87
C ARG A 145 5.26 -3.26 24.57
N ALA A 146 4.92 -3.09 23.30
CA ALA A 146 3.71 -2.37 22.88
C ALA A 146 2.44 -3.09 23.35
N MET A 147 2.45 -4.42 23.32
CA MET A 147 1.27 -5.27 23.56
C MET A 147 1.06 -5.72 25.00
N VAL A 148 2.11 -5.75 25.84
CA VAL A 148 2.05 -6.29 27.21
C VAL A 148 1.01 -5.60 28.09
N LYS A 149 0.62 -4.36 27.74
CA LYS A 149 -0.43 -3.60 28.45
C LYS A 149 -1.85 -3.82 27.90
N GLU A 150 -2.00 -4.74 26.93
CA GLU A 150 -3.26 -5.07 26.26
C GLU A 150 -3.96 -3.82 25.71
N PRO A 151 -3.33 -3.13 24.74
CA PRO A 151 -3.90 -1.91 24.18
C PRO A 151 -5.14 -2.22 23.34
N LYS A 152 -6.04 -1.24 23.19
CA LYS A 152 -7.17 -1.32 22.25
C LYS A 152 -6.72 -1.11 20.81
N ILE A 153 -5.69 -0.30 20.60
CA ILE A 153 -5.18 0.11 19.30
C ILE A 153 -3.68 -0.15 19.26
N LEU A 154 -3.20 -0.75 18.18
CA LEU A 154 -1.77 -1.00 17.95
C LEU A 154 -1.31 -0.23 16.71
N LEU A 155 -0.34 0.64 16.89
CA LEU A 155 0.23 1.46 15.83
C LEU A 155 1.64 0.97 15.48
N PHE A 156 1.92 0.88 14.18
CA PHE A 156 3.22 0.50 13.66
C PHE A 156 3.73 1.61 12.73
N ASP A 157 4.83 2.24 13.10
CA ASP A 157 5.49 3.26 12.28
C ASP A 157 6.68 2.63 11.53
N GLU A 158 6.49 2.30 10.27
CA GLU A 158 7.47 1.65 9.39
C GLU A 158 8.24 0.48 10.04
N PRO A 159 7.55 -0.52 10.61
CA PRO A 159 8.17 -1.51 11.50
C PRO A 159 9.19 -2.41 10.79
N MET A 160 9.18 -2.49 9.47
CA MET A 160 10.01 -3.41 8.69
C MET A 160 11.02 -2.71 7.78
N SER A 161 11.11 -1.37 7.82
CA SER A 161 11.96 -0.57 6.92
C SER A 161 13.45 -0.89 7.02
N ASN A 162 13.93 -1.30 8.20
CA ASN A 162 15.34 -1.59 8.48
C ASN A 162 15.71 -3.09 8.39
N LEU A 163 14.83 -3.92 7.81
CA LEU A 163 15.01 -5.36 7.72
C LEU A 163 15.30 -5.79 6.28
N ASP A 164 16.06 -6.87 6.12
CA ASP A 164 16.24 -7.53 4.83
C ASP A 164 14.96 -8.23 4.36
N ALA A 165 14.88 -8.57 3.06
CA ALA A 165 13.68 -9.10 2.44
C ALA A 165 13.16 -10.39 3.09
N ARG A 166 14.06 -11.29 3.53
CA ARG A 166 13.67 -12.54 4.18
C ARG A 166 13.06 -12.27 5.54
N LEU A 167 13.70 -11.40 6.33
CA LEU A 167 13.24 -11.06 7.67
C LEU A 167 11.94 -10.26 7.64
N LYS A 168 11.71 -9.43 6.62
CA LYS A 168 10.42 -8.78 6.37
C LYS A 168 9.28 -9.78 6.25
N ILE A 169 9.47 -10.86 5.48
CA ILE A 169 8.46 -11.92 5.32
C ILE A 169 8.15 -12.56 6.69
N GLU A 170 9.17 -12.94 7.45
CA GLU A 170 9.01 -13.57 8.76
C GLU A 170 8.26 -12.65 9.76
N ILE A 171 8.62 -11.36 9.81
CA ILE A 171 7.97 -10.39 10.72
C ILE A 171 6.54 -10.11 10.28
N ARG A 172 6.26 -10.02 8.97
CA ARG A 172 4.92 -9.85 8.43
C ARG A 172 3.99 -10.99 8.86
N GLU A 173 4.45 -12.24 8.77
CA GLU A 173 3.70 -13.40 9.24
C GLU A 173 3.41 -13.33 10.75
N VAL A 174 4.41 -12.93 11.55
CA VAL A 174 4.25 -12.74 12.99
C VAL A 174 3.22 -11.67 13.31
N ILE A 175 3.26 -10.52 12.64
CA ILE A 175 2.30 -9.43 12.82
C ILE A 175 0.88 -9.91 12.48
N LYS A 176 0.71 -10.57 11.32
CA LYS A 176 -0.59 -11.05 10.85
C LYS A 176 -1.20 -12.10 11.78
N LYS A 177 -0.39 -13.08 12.21
CA LYS A 177 -0.81 -14.10 13.17
C LYS A 177 -1.24 -13.49 14.50
N LEU A 178 -0.43 -12.57 15.00
CA LEU A 178 -0.69 -11.89 16.26
C LEU A 178 -1.99 -11.10 16.24
N GLN A 179 -2.26 -10.37 15.16
CA GLN A 179 -3.49 -9.61 14.99
C GLN A 179 -4.71 -10.54 14.88
N ALA A 180 -4.60 -11.64 14.12
CA ALA A 180 -5.66 -12.62 13.99
C ALA A 180 -6.03 -13.27 15.36
N GLU A 181 -5.03 -13.54 16.21
CA GLU A 181 -5.24 -14.11 17.54
C GLU A 181 -5.84 -13.11 18.54
N THR A 182 -5.41 -11.84 18.46
CA THR A 182 -5.79 -10.82 19.45
C THR A 182 -6.96 -9.96 19.04
N ARG A 183 -7.22 -9.86 17.73
CA ARG A 183 -8.20 -8.96 17.12
C ARG A 183 -8.06 -7.50 17.58
N ILE A 184 -6.84 -7.08 17.88
CA ILE A 184 -6.55 -5.68 18.21
C ILE A 184 -6.64 -4.86 16.93
N THR A 185 -7.38 -3.74 16.97
CA THR A 185 -7.41 -2.78 15.87
C THR A 185 -6.01 -2.25 15.62
N SER A 186 -5.51 -2.39 14.40
CA SER A 186 -4.11 -2.12 14.07
C SER A 186 -3.98 -1.16 12.91
N ILE A 187 -3.02 -0.24 13.00
CA ILE A 187 -2.69 0.70 11.92
C ILE A 187 -1.19 0.63 11.66
N ILE A 188 -0.81 0.39 10.42
CA ILE A 188 0.59 0.38 9.98
C ILE A 188 0.86 1.50 8.99
N VAL A 189 1.95 2.20 9.19
CA VAL A 189 2.55 3.07 8.17
C VAL A 189 3.62 2.29 7.44
N THR A 190 3.57 2.26 6.14
CA THR A 190 4.61 1.70 5.28
C THR A 190 4.68 2.46 3.96
N HIS A 191 5.83 2.38 3.30
CA HIS A 191 6.00 2.80 1.90
C HIS A 191 6.08 1.58 0.96
N ASP A 192 6.05 0.37 1.50
CA ASP A 192 6.12 -0.89 0.78
C ASP A 192 4.70 -1.40 0.47
N GLN A 193 4.35 -1.43 -0.81
CA GLN A 193 3.03 -1.87 -1.27
C GLN A 193 2.77 -3.35 -0.98
N GLU A 194 3.80 -4.19 -1.11
CA GLU A 194 3.67 -5.63 -0.87
C GLU A 194 3.39 -5.90 0.61
N GLU A 195 4.02 -5.13 1.50
CA GLU A 195 3.72 -5.19 2.93
C GLU A 195 2.26 -4.82 3.20
N ALA A 196 1.81 -3.67 2.68
CA ALA A 196 0.45 -3.19 2.87
C ALA A 196 -0.58 -4.18 2.33
N MET A 197 -0.41 -4.64 1.09
CA MET A 197 -1.33 -5.59 0.44
C MET A 197 -1.40 -6.94 1.14
N ALA A 198 -0.30 -7.40 1.75
CA ALA A 198 -0.25 -8.71 2.39
C ALA A 198 -0.84 -8.73 3.80
N ILE A 199 -0.81 -7.59 4.52
CA ILE A 199 -1.21 -7.52 5.94
C ILE A 199 -2.61 -6.93 6.10
N ALA A 200 -2.90 -5.82 5.42
CA ALA A 200 -4.04 -4.99 5.71
C ALA A 200 -5.36 -5.53 5.14
N ASP A 201 -6.44 -5.33 5.90
CA ASP A 201 -7.80 -5.55 5.44
C ASP A 201 -8.23 -4.43 4.49
N ARG A 202 -7.83 -3.18 4.80
CA ARG A 202 -8.01 -2.01 3.94
C ARG A 202 -6.76 -1.13 3.97
N ILE A 203 -6.54 -0.41 2.88
CA ILE A 203 -5.39 0.49 2.71
C ILE A 203 -5.91 1.89 2.40
N ALA A 204 -5.44 2.89 3.14
CA ALA A 204 -5.63 4.30 2.80
C ALA A 204 -4.42 4.79 2.01
N ILE A 205 -4.63 5.16 0.76
CA ILE A 205 -3.58 5.76 -0.08
C ILE A 205 -3.62 7.27 0.12
N LEU A 206 -2.53 7.81 0.64
CA LEU A 206 -2.35 9.23 0.91
C LEU A 206 -1.51 9.89 -0.17
N ASP A 207 -1.91 11.08 -0.58
CA ASP A 207 -1.11 12.00 -1.38
C ASP A 207 -1.39 13.44 -0.96
N ASN A 208 -0.32 14.24 -0.78
CA ASN A 208 -0.40 15.65 -0.40
C ASN A 208 -1.37 15.93 0.77
N GLY A 209 -1.31 15.11 1.83
CA GLY A 209 -2.11 15.29 3.03
C GLY A 209 -3.58 14.85 2.90
N ARG A 210 -3.99 14.26 1.79
CA ARG A 210 -5.37 13.79 1.53
C ARG A 210 -5.42 12.31 1.23
N ILE A 211 -6.50 11.65 1.61
CA ILE A 211 -6.78 10.27 1.19
C ILE A 211 -7.29 10.30 -0.25
N GLN A 212 -6.59 9.61 -1.14
CA GLN A 212 -6.97 9.45 -2.53
C GLN A 212 -7.99 8.31 -2.72
N GLN A 213 -7.79 7.19 -2.02
CA GLN A 213 -8.71 6.07 -1.95
C GLN A 213 -8.47 5.30 -0.65
N PHE A 214 -9.55 4.78 -0.06
CA PHE A 214 -9.49 3.96 1.15
C PHE A 214 -10.37 2.73 0.96
N ASP A 215 -9.74 1.61 0.62
CA ASP A 215 -10.45 0.40 0.21
C ASP A 215 -9.65 -0.87 0.48
N THR A 216 -10.21 -2.04 0.13
CA THR A 216 -9.49 -3.31 0.17
C THR A 216 -8.31 -3.32 -0.81
N PRO A 217 -7.26 -4.13 -0.56
CA PRO A 217 -6.14 -4.27 -1.50
C PRO A 217 -6.59 -4.64 -2.92
N PHE A 218 -7.63 -5.47 -3.05
CA PHE A 218 -8.20 -5.89 -4.32
C PHE A 218 -8.79 -4.71 -5.09
N GLU A 219 -9.66 -3.91 -4.45
CA GLU A 219 -10.31 -2.75 -5.07
C GLU A 219 -9.29 -1.68 -5.51
N LEU A 220 -8.30 -1.38 -4.66
CA LEU A 220 -7.24 -0.44 -4.99
C LEU A 220 -6.41 -0.87 -6.20
N TYR A 221 -6.21 -2.17 -6.37
CA TYR A 221 -5.43 -2.71 -7.49
C TYR A 221 -6.23 -2.82 -8.78
N GLN A 222 -7.48 -3.32 -8.70
CA GLN A 222 -8.32 -3.58 -9.87
C GLN A 222 -9.14 -2.35 -10.30
N HIS A 223 -9.61 -1.56 -9.32
CA HIS A 223 -10.53 -0.45 -9.51
C HIS A 223 -9.99 0.85 -8.91
N PRO A 224 -8.82 1.33 -9.34
CA PRO A 224 -8.27 2.60 -8.85
C PRO A 224 -9.16 3.76 -9.29
N VAL A 225 -9.48 4.67 -8.34
CA VAL A 225 -10.39 5.80 -8.61
C VAL A 225 -9.80 6.87 -9.51
N ASN A 226 -8.47 6.96 -9.59
CA ASN A 226 -7.78 7.97 -10.39
C ASN A 226 -6.40 7.47 -10.87
N LEU A 227 -5.78 8.26 -11.75
CA LEU A 227 -4.46 7.98 -12.31
C LEU A 227 -3.37 7.85 -11.24
N PHE A 228 -3.46 8.62 -10.14
CA PHE A 228 -2.47 8.54 -9.07
C PHE A 228 -2.49 7.17 -8.40
N VAL A 229 -3.66 6.72 -7.96
CA VAL A 229 -3.83 5.39 -7.32
C VAL A 229 -3.41 4.28 -8.28
N ALA A 230 -3.83 4.37 -9.55
CA ALA A 230 -3.48 3.39 -10.58
C ALA A 230 -1.96 3.26 -10.80
N ASN A 231 -1.27 4.40 -10.85
CA ASN A 231 0.18 4.45 -11.03
C ASN A 231 0.93 4.06 -9.76
N PHE A 232 0.40 4.43 -8.60
CA PHE A 232 1.05 4.18 -7.32
C PHE A 232 0.95 2.70 -6.93
N MET A 233 -0.19 2.04 -7.20
CA MET A 233 -0.41 0.63 -6.84
C MET A 233 0.11 -0.32 -7.93
N GLY A 234 0.93 -1.28 -7.50
CA GLY A 234 1.48 -2.35 -8.35
C GLY A 234 2.95 -2.15 -8.72
N ASN A 235 3.64 -3.27 -8.88
CA ASN A 235 5.03 -3.33 -9.35
C ASN A 235 5.16 -4.43 -10.42
N PRO A 236 5.36 -4.08 -11.70
CA PRO A 236 5.45 -2.73 -12.28
C PRO A 236 4.18 -1.88 -12.11
N PRO A 237 4.27 -0.53 -12.18
CA PRO A 237 3.12 0.36 -12.20
C PRO A 237 2.18 0.05 -13.38
N MET A 238 0.92 0.51 -13.30
CA MET A 238 -0.02 0.42 -14.41
C MET A 238 0.53 1.13 -15.65
N ASN A 239 0.38 0.52 -16.82
CA ASN A 239 0.68 1.18 -18.09
C ASN A 239 -0.43 2.14 -18.45
N PHE A 240 -0.07 3.28 -19.02
CA PHE A 240 -1.03 4.24 -19.58
C PHE A 240 -0.77 4.45 -21.05
N ILE A 241 -1.82 4.28 -21.87
CA ILE A 241 -1.79 4.49 -23.30
C ILE A 241 -2.73 5.65 -23.62
N ASP A 242 -2.20 6.72 -24.21
CA ASP A 242 -3.02 7.84 -24.66
C ASP A 242 -3.91 7.41 -25.83
N ALA A 243 -5.18 7.72 -25.73
CA ALA A 243 -6.18 7.34 -26.71
C ALA A 243 -7.28 8.40 -26.83
N ARG A 244 -8.03 8.35 -27.93
CA ARG A 244 -9.29 9.07 -28.08
C ARG A 244 -10.42 8.07 -28.33
N LEU A 245 -11.56 8.25 -27.71
CA LEU A 245 -12.71 7.42 -27.94
C LEU A 245 -13.40 7.90 -29.24
N VAL A 246 -13.57 6.98 -30.20
CA VAL A 246 -14.15 7.25 -31.49
C VAL A 246 -15.20 6.20 -31.89
N LYS A 247 -16.09 6.55 -32.80
CA LYS A 247 -17.04 5.58 -33.37
C LYS A 247 -16.37 4.86 -34.55
N GLY A 248 -16.22 3.53 -34.45
CA GLY A 248 -15.75 2.67 -35.53
C GLY A 248 -16.89 1.92 -36.21
N GLU A 249 -16.58 1.14 -37.27
CA GLU A 249 -17.56 0.34 -38.03
C GLU A 249 -18.29 -0.71 -37.17
N GLY A 250 -17.59 -1.26 -36.15
CA GLY A 250 -18.14 -2.29 -35.26
C GLY A 250 -18.59 -1.80 -33.88
N GLY A 251 -18.62 -0.46 -33.64
CA GLY A 251 -18.97 0.11 -32.33
C GLY A 251 -17.95 1.11 -31.83
N LEU A 252 -17.84 1.22 -30.51
CA LEU A 252 -16.90 2.13 -29.85
C LEU A 252 -15.47 1.61 -29.97
N CYS A 253 -14.54 2.49 -30.33
CA CYS A 253 -13.13 2.18 -30.54
C CYS A 253 -12.24 3.21 -29.83
N PHE A 254 -11.01 2.77 -29.51
CA PHE A 254 -9.91 3.66 -29.14
C PHE A 254 -9.08 4.00 -30.38
N LEU A 255 -8.82 5.27 -30.61
CA LEU A 255 -7.82 5.75 -31.55
C LEU A 255 -6.50 5.93 -30.79
N VAL A 256 -5.51 5.07 -31.03
CA VAL A 256 -4.20 5.01 -30.36
C VAL A 256 -3.13 5.20 -31.43
N ASP A 257 -2.40 6.31 -31.40
CA ASP A 257 -1.30 6.58 -32.36
C ASP A 257 -1.66 6.26 -33.81
N GLY A 258 -2.84 6.72 -34.27
CA GLY A 258 -3.37 6.47 -35.63
C GLY A 258 -3.94 5.05 -35.84
N GLN A 259 -3.93 4.18 -34.86
CA GLN A 259 -4.48 2.82 -34.90
C GLN A 259 -5.88 2.81 -34.27
N THR A 260 -6.87 2.24 -34.98
CA THR A 260 -8.22 2.04 -34.42
C THR A 260 -8.34 0.66 -33.82
N VAL A 261 -8.60 0.61 -32.50
CA VAL A 261 -8.66 -0.60 -31.71
C VAL A 261 -10.03 -0.72 -31.05
N PRO A 262 -10.73 -1.85 -31.17
CA PRO A 262 -12.06 -1.97 -30.57
C PRO A 262 -11.99 -1.86 -29.03
N VAL A 263 -12.98 -1.17 -28.45
CA VAL A 263 -13.22 -1.19 -27.03
C VAL A 263 -13.69 -2.59 -26.61
N PRO A 264 -13.12 -3.20 -25.57
CA PRO A 264 -13.62 -4.48 -25.07
C PRO A 264 -15.13 -4.43 -24.78
N PRO A 265 -15.91 -5.44 -25.20
CA PRO A 265 -17.39 -5.38 -25.14
C PRO A 265 -17.94 -5.09 -23.75
N ALA A 266 -17.33 -5.64 -22.71
CA ALA A 266 -17.74 -5.43 -21.31
C ALA A 266 -17.60 -3.96 -20.85
N ARG A 267 -16.75 -3.16 -21.52
CA ARG A 267 -16.50 -1.73 -21.20
C ARG A 267 -17.25 -0.76 -22.09
N ALA A 268 -17.76 -1.22 -23.24
CA ALA A 268 -18.38 -0.35 -24.24
C ALA A 268 -19.60 0.42 -23.71
N LYS A 269 -20.43 -0.21 -22.85
CA LYS A 269 -21.61 0.44 -22.26
C LYS A 269 -21.23 1.59 -21.33
N ALA A 270 -20.24 1.38 -20.46
CA ALA A 270 -19.79 2.39 -19.51
C ALA A 270 -19.11 3.58 -20.21
N LEU A 271 -18.48 3.36 -21.37
CA LEU A 271 -17.77 4.38 -22.12
C LEU A 271 -18.64 5.10 -23.19
N ALA A 272 -19.90 4.71 -23.38
CA ALA A 272 -20.76 5.27 -24.44
C ALA A 272 -20.95 6.78 -24.30
N GLY A 273 -20.98 7.33 -23.08
CA GLY A 273 -21.09 8.77 -22.81
C GLY A 273 -19.80 9.57 -23.01
N SER A 274 -18.68 8.90 -23.27
CA SER A 274 -17.34 9.52 -23.37
C SER A 274 -16.84 9.63 -24.83
N LEU A 275 -17.72 9.53 -25.80
CA LEU A 275 -17.36 9.66 -27.22
C LEU A 275 -16.62 10.99 -27.50
N ASP A 276 -15.60 10.95 -28.34
CA ASP A 276 -14.71 12.06 -28.71
C ASP A 276 -13.85 12.63 -27.62
N ARG A 277 -13.86 12.04 -26.40
CA ARG A 277 -12.96 12.46 -25.29
C ARG A 277 -11.57 11.87 -25.45
N GLU A 278 -10.58 12.66 -25.00
CA GLU A 278 -9.22 12.20 -24.78
C GLU A 278 -9.18 11.41 -23.47
N VAL A 279 -8.66 10.18 -23.54
CA VAL A 279 -8.60 9.26 -22.39
C VAL A 279 -7.23 8.61 -22.30
N LYS A 280 -6.94 8.05 -21.12
CA LYS A 280 -5.80 7.15 -20.92
C LYS A 280 -6.32 5.75 -20.63
N ILE A 281 -5.94 4.79 -21.46
CA ILE A 281 -6.19 3.37 -21.20
C ILE A 281 -5.18 2.92 -20.18
N GLY A 282 -5.65 2.49 -19.01
CA GLY A 282 -4.84 1.90 -17.96
C GLY A 282 -4.88 0.37 -18.02
N VAL A 283 -3.73 -0.28 -18.11
CA VAL A 283 -3.65 -1.75 -18.14
C VAL A 283 -2.44 -2.25 -17.40
N ARG A 284 -2.61 -3.28 -16.58
CA ARG A 284 -1.50 -3.92 -15.85
C ARG A 284 -0.62 -4.74 -16.80
N SER A 285 0.66 -4.85 -16.47
CA SER A 285 1.65 -5.56 -17.31
C SER A 285 1.25 -7.00 -17.65
N HIS A 286 0.65 -7.72 -16.71
CA HIS A 286 0.22 -9.12 -16.84
C HIS A 286 -1.19 -9.28 -17.45
N GLN A 287 -1.94 -8.19 -17.61
CA GLN A 287 -3.30 -8.19 -18.19
C GLN A 287 -3.32 -7.98 -19.70
N MET A 288 -2.17 -7.67 -20.29
CA MET A 288 -2.00 -7.55 -21.74
C MET A 288 -1.71 -8.92 -22.35
N ARG A 289 -2.36 -9.23 -23.47
CA ARG A 289 -2.11 -10.47 -24.20
C ARG A 289 -1.21 -10.19 -25.41
N PRO A 290 0.07 -10.62 -25.39
CA PRO A 290 0.97 -10.51 -26.53
C PRO A 290 0.45 -11.31 -27.73
N VAL A 291 0.52 -10.72 -28.92
CA VAL A 291 0.13 -11.34 -30.19
C VAL A 291 1.08 -10.86 -31.29
N GLU A 292 0.94 -11.41 -32.51
CA GLU A 292 1.65 -10.90 -33.69
C GLU A 292 1.23 -9.46 -34.01
N ALA A 293 2.15 -8.65 -34.55
CA ALA A 293 1.95 -7.24 -34.85
C ALA A 293 0.76 -6.94 -35.77
N GLY A 294 0.36 -7.90 -36.64
CA GLY A 294 -0.75 -7.78 -37.56
C GLY A 294 -2.08 -8.37 -37.09
N ALA A 295 -2.18 -8.81 -35.84
CA ALA A 295 -3.39 -9.42 -35.33
C ALA A 295 -4.55 -8.41 -35.29
N VAL A 296 -5.75 -8.87 -35.67
CA VAL A 296 -6.96 -8.04 -35.72
C VAL A 296 -7.30 -7.51 -34.31
N GLY A 297 -7.52 -6.20 -34.21
CA GLY A 297 -7.85 -5.55 -32.93
C GLY A 297 -6.66 -5.35 -31.97
N ALA A 298 -5.45 -5.69 -32.37
CA ALA A 298 -4.26 -5.46 -31.59
C ALA A 298 -3.69 -4.05 -31.72
N ILE A 299 -3.14 -3.52 -30.66
CA ILE A 299 -2.28 -2.32 -30.69
C ILE A 299 -0.88 -2.79 -31.09
N ARG A 300 -0.33 -2.24 -32.17
CA ARG A 300 1.06 -2.48 -32.59
C ARG A 300 2.01 -1.66 -31.77
N LEU A 301 3.06 -2.32 -31.26
CA LEU A 301 4.10 -1.75 -30.42
C LEU A 301 5.46 -2.05 -31.03
N LYS A 302 6.42 -1.15 -30.83
CA LYS A 302 7.85 -1.38 -31.15
C LYS A 302 8.58 -1.85 -29.91
N VAL A 303 9.14 -3.07 -29.95
CA VAL A 303 9.91 -3.63 -28.83
C VAL A 303 11.22 -2.82 -28.68
N GLN A 304 11.49 -2.41 -27.43
CA GLN A 304 12.69 -1.60 -27.10
C GLN A 304 13.70 -2.43 -26.34
N MET A 305 13.24 -3.20 -25.35
CA MET A 305 14.10 -3.95 -24.44
C MET A 305 13.34 -5.14 -23.82
N VAL A 306 14.08 -6.16 -23.42
CA VAL A 306 13.57 -7.25 -22.57
C VAL A 306 14.51 -7.46 -21.40
N GLU A 307 13.92 -7.58 -20.22
CA GLU A 307 14.60 -7.91 -18.98
C GLU A 307 14.17 -9.29 -18.51
N ASN A 308 15.12 -10.16 -18.13
CA ASN A 308 14.80 -11.45 -17.53
C ASN A 308 14.88 -11.32 -16.01
N LEU A 309 13.72 -11.39 -15.34
CA LEU A 309 13.60 -11.30 -13.89
C LEU A 309 13.60 -12.67 -13.20
N GLY A 310 13.91 -13.74 -13.94
CA GLY A 310 13.95 -15.13 -13.46
C GLY A 310 12.58 -15.80 -13.52
N LYS A 311 11.59 -15.28 -12.84
CA LYS A 311 10.20 -15.81 -12.83
C LYS A 311 9.37 -15.37 -14.03
N GLU A 312 9.72 -14.26 -14.65
CA GLU A 312 9.02 -13.63 -15.78
C GLU A 312 9.99 -12.82 -16.63
N LEU A 313 9.60 -12.49 -17.84
CA LEU A 313 10.26 -11.49 -18.69
C LEU A 313 9.46 -10.20 -18.61
N LEU A 314 10.15 -9.07 -18.48
CA LEU A 314 9.57 -7.75 -18.61
C LEU A 314 9.94 -7.19 -19.99
N VAL A 315 8.99 -7.20 -20.91
CA VAL A 315 9.18 -6.66 -22.26
C VAL A 315 8.78 -5.18 -22.25
N GLN A 316 9.70 -4.31 -22.62
CA GLN A 316 9.42 -2.88 -22.81
C GLN A 316 9.21 -2.60 -24.29
N ALA A 317 8.06 -2.00 -24.61
CA ALA A 317 7.68 -1.65 -25.95
C ALA A 317 7.07 -0.24 -26.01
N GLN A 318 7.03 0.37 -27.18
CA GLN A 318 6.58 1.74 -27.37
C GLN A 318 5.40 1.80 -28.35
N VAL A 319 4.40 2.63 -28.01
CA VAL A 319 3.34 3.07 -28.91
C VAL A 319 3.19 4.59 -28.81
N GLY A 320 3.36 5.29 -29.94
CA GLY A 320 3.47 6.75 -29.92
C GLY A 320 4.54 7.24 -28.95
N LYS A 321 4.16 8.06 -27.97
CA LYS A 321 5.04 8.54 -26.90
C LYS A 321 5.03 7.66 -25.64
N ASN A 322 4.14 6.66 -25.57
CA ASN A 322 3.95 5.86 -24.36
C ASN A 322 4.88 4.65 -24.35
N LEU A 323 5.60 4.47 -23.22
CA LEU A 323 6.38 3.26 -22.92
C LEU A 323 5.50 2.26 -22.18
N ILE A 324 5.40 1.05 -22.68
CA ILE A 324 4.55 -0.02 -22.20
C ILE A 324 5.43 -1.16 -21.67
N ARG A 325 5.09 -1.68 -20.49
CA ARG A 325 5.76 -2.83 -19.87
C ARG A 325 4.78 -4.02 -19.87
N ILE A 326 5.21 -5.10 -20.46
CA ILE A 326 4.41 -6.32 -20.63
C ILE A 326 5.11 -7.45 -19.86
N SER A 327 4.41 -8.11 -18.93
CA SER A 327 4.90 -9.31 -18.26
C SER A 327 4.61 -10.53 -19.13
N GLU A 328 5.64 -11.33 -19.40
CA GLU A 328 5.55 -12.62 -20.08
C GLU A 328 6.10 -13.70 -19.13
N GLU A 329 5.23 -14.62 -18.71
CA GLU A 329 5.58 -15.68 -17.76
C GLU A 329 6.45 -16.77 -18.38
N ASP A 330 6.33 -16.96 -19.70
CA ASP A 330 7.16 -17.92 -20.43
C ASP A 330 8.57 -17.37 -20.69
N THR A 331 9.46 -17.62 -19.74
CA THR A 331 10.87 -17.15 -19.82
C THR A 331 11.68 -17.80 -20.96
N THR A 332 11.19 -18.87 -21.58
CA THR A 332 11.83 -19.49 -22.75
C THR A 332 11.79 -18.59 -23.99
N LYS A 333 10.86 -17.64 -24.03
CA LYS A 333 10.74 -16.63 -25.10
C LYS A 333 11.78 -15.50 -25.03
N TYR A 334 12.71 -15.53 -24.07
CA TYR A 334 13.72 -14.46 -23.92
C TYR A 334 14.49 -14.17 -25.22
N ALA A 335 14.98 -15.21 -25.90
CA ALA A 335 15.72 -15.06 -27.14
C ALA A 335 14.87 -14.42 -28.25
N PHE A 336 13.57 -14.76 -28.33
CA PHE A 336 12.63 -14.18 -29.27
C PHE A 336 12.44 -12.67 -29.03
N TYR A 337 12.11 -12.26 -27.79
CA TYR A 337 11.90 -10.84 -27.48
C TYR A 337 13.19 -10.04 -27.59
N ARG A 338 14.33 -10.64 -27.23
CA ARG A 338 15.64 -10.00 -27.40
C ARG A 338 15.93 -9.76 -28.88
N GLY A 339 15.69 -10.76 -29.76
CA GLY A 339 15.85 -10.58 -31.21
C GLY A 339 14.96 -9.47 -31.76
N LEU A 340 13.71 -9.35 -31.28
CA LEU A 340 12.84 -8.23 -31.62
C LEU A 340 13.40 -6.87 -31.15
N ALA A 341 13.92 -6.81 -29.93
CA ALA A 341 14.49 -5.57 -29.38
C ALA A 341 15.73 -5.12 -30.18
N ASP A 342 16.63 -6.07 -30.54
CA ASP A 342 17.85 -5.80 -31.30
C ASP A 342 17.56 -5.15 -32.68
N VAL A 343 16.46 -5.53 -33.33
CA VAL A 343 16.05 -4.99 -34.64
C VAL A 343 14.95 -3.92 -34.54
N LYS A 344 14.54 -3.53 -33.34
CA LYS A 344 13.36 -2.67 -33.07
C LYS A 344 12.10 -3.18 -33.78
N GLY A 345 11.92 -4.49 -33.75
CA GLY A 345 10.82 -5.19 -34.36
C GLY A 345 9.48 -4.86 -33.68
N GLU A 346 8.39 -5.25 -34.33
CA GLU A 346 7.03 -4.97 -33.88
C GLU A 346 6.38 -6.22 -33.25
N MET A 347 5.54 -5.99 -32.27
CA MET A 347 4.61 -6.97 -31.71
C MET A 347 3.23 -6.32 -31.54
N GLY A 348 2.21 -7.12 -31.30
CA GLY A 348 0.88 -6.67 -30.95
C GLY A 348 0.52 -6.96 -29.51
N ILE A 349 -0.40 -6.18 -28.94
CA ILE A 349 -1.10 -6.53 -27.69
C ILE A 349 -2.61 -6.42 -27.91
N LEU A 350 -3.36 -7.36 -27.35
CA LEU A 350 -4.80 -7.27 -27.22
C LEU A 350 -5.18 -6.73 -25.87
N LEU A 351 -6.11 -5.78 -25.85
CA LEU A 351 -6.74 -5.29 -24.63
C LEU A 351 -7.78 -6.31 -24.14
N THR A 352 -7.78 -6.56 -22.85
CA THR A 352 -8.77 -7.44 -22.18
C THR A 352 -9.87 -6.61 -21.52
N ASP A 353 -10.91 -7.26 -21.00
CA ASP A 353 -11.95 -6.60 -20.21
C ASP A 353 -11.46 -6.00 -18.88
N GLN A 354 -10.19 -6.26 -18.51
CA GLN A 354 -9.58 -5.79 -17.25
C GLN A 354 -8.93 -4.40 -17.37
N ILE A 355 -9.16 -3.69 -18.46
CA ILE A 355 -8.67 -2.32 -18.59
C ILE A 355 -9.41 -1.36 -17.66
N ASN A 356 -8.71 -0.31 -17.26
CA ASN A 356 -9.25 0.92 -16.68
C ASN A 356 -9.20 2.02 -17.74
N VAL A 357 -10.08 3.01 -17.63
CA VAL A 357 -10.08 4.16 -18.55
C VAL A 357 -10.16 5.43 -17.70
N PHE A 358 -9.22 6.31 -17.90
CA PHE A 358 -9.14 7.56 -17.13
C PHE A 358 -9.35 8.74 -18.07
N ASP A 359 -10.12 9.70 -17.62
CA ASP A 359 -10.25 10.98 -18.31
C ASP A 359 -8.92 11.73 -18.28
N SER A 360 -8.48 12.28 -19.40
CA SER A 360 -7.15 12.92 -19.50
C SER A 360 -7.06 14.25 -18.77
N GLU A 361 -8.18 14.95 -18.54
CA GLU A 361 -8.23 16.24 -17.85
C GLU A 361 -8.44 16.06 -16.35
N THR A 362 -9.50 15.37 -15.96
CA THR A 362 -9.87 15.17 -14.54
C THR A 362 -9.01 14.11 -13.84
N LYS A 363 -8.38 13.22 -14.62
CA LYS A 363 -7.61 12.06 -14.16
C LYS A 363 -8.44 11.01 -13.40
N ALA A 364 -9.74 11.17 -13.34
CA ALA A 364 -10.67 10.23 -12.72
C ALA A 364 -10.87 8.98 -13.58
N ASN A 365 -11.16 7.85 -12.95
CA ASN A 365 -11.51 6.62 -13.63
C ASN A 365 -12.97 6.69 -14.12
N VAL A 366 -13.16 6.79 -15.42
CA VAL A 366 -14.47 6.96 -16.08
C VAL A 366 -15.38 5.74 -15.88
N LEU A 367 -14.81 4.57 -15.58
CA LEU A 367 -15.56 3.33 -15.36
C LEU A 367 -16.20 3.23 -13.96
N MET A 368 -15.87 4.15 -13.04
CA MET A 368 -16.37 4.17 -11.67
C MET A 368 -17.46 5.23 -11.43
N GLU A 369 -17.72 6.08 -12.41
CA GLU A 369 -18.70 7.19 -12.32
C GLU A 369 -20.17 6.74 -12.51
N GLN A 370 -20.51 5.45 -12.34
CA GLN A 370 -21.89 4.96 -12.51
C GLN A 370 -22.50 4.38 -11.25
#